data_b7afd9324224d1c903b5d21c33ab01e0
#
_entry.id   b7afd9324224d1c903b5d21c33ab01e0
#
_cell.length_a   1.000
_cell.length_b   1.000
_cell.length_c   1.000
_cell.angle_alpha   90.00
_cell.angle_beta   90.00
_cell.angle_gamma   90.00
#
_symmetry.space_group_name_H-M   'P 1'
#
loop_
_entity.id
_entity.type
_entity.pdbx_description
1 polymer ?
#
loop_
_entity_poly.entity_id
_entity_poly.type
_entity_poly.pdbx_seq_one_letter_code
_entity_poly.pdbx_strand_id
1 'polypeptide(L)'
;ATQILKARYPEVIVIGEVYDPNQYRNYVKAGFDYLYDKVGMYDCLRAVIRGERPAASITHEWQVVDDIREHMLYFLENHDEQRIASDFFCGDARKALPAAAMSLFFQKNPFMVYSGQEFGEKGMDKEGFSGVDGRTTIFDYWSPATLAHAYDTLVASKPRGRKPATSHKEWCTAEQKDLALQYRKMLRLANEERAIREGDTFDLMYVNAISEHFDPRSQFAFLRKKDEEVLLVVLNFSAESCLLGVTIPAHAFDFFHITEEEVMATELWTGDKKMVELKKDGRFPVAVEPYGVRIYKFNVKMEESEFILNEHHKEEFPPAHTAEHLLNQLMVRMFSCERSRNAHIERKKSKMTFVVDHKPSRQEEKEIETEMNRLIALDMPVTYEFVDRDHIPADVKLDRLPEDA
;
A
#
# COMPACT_ATOMS: atom_id res chain seq x y z
N ALA A 1 13.45 5.05 22.57
CA ALA A 1 14.61 4.27 22.08
C ALA A 1 14.84 4.56 20.59
N THR A 2 13.84 4.35 19.70
CA THR A 2 13.95 4.47 18.24
C THR A 2 14.41 5.85 17.78
N GLN A 3 13.84 6.92 18.34
CA GLN A 3 14.23 8.30 18.02
C GLN A 3 15.70 8.58 18.36
N ILE A 4 16.19 8.06 19.48
CA ILE A 4 17.61 8.20 19.89
C ILE A 4 18.51 7.43 18.93
N LEU A 5 18.09 6.23 18.52
CA LEU A 5 18.83 5.40 17.57
C LEU A 5 18.95 6.12 16.22
N LYS A 6 17.85 6.62 15.67
CA LYS A 6 17.82 7.33 14.40
C LYS A 6 18.54 8.67 14.43
N ALA A 7 18.52 9.39 15.56
CA ALA A 7 19.32 10.59 15.72
C ALA A 7 20.83 10.32 15.65
N ARG A 8 21.27 9.14 16.10
CA ARG A 8 22.69 8.72 16.05
C ARG A 8 23.06 8.04 14.72
N TYR A 9 22.11 7.31 14.13
CA TYR A 9 22.28 6.55 12.89
C TYR A 9 21.09 6.83 11.96
N PRO A 10 21.13 7.93 11.20
CA PRO A 10 19.99 8.36 10.36
C PRO A 10 19.55 7.33 9.33
N GLU A 11 20.49 6.52 8.81
CA GLU A 11 20.23 5.51 7.78
C GLU A 11 19.71 4.17 8.33
N VAL A 12 19.55 4.04 9.65
CA VAL A 12 19.07 2.78 10.23
C VAL A 12 17.60 2.57 9.90
N ILE A 13 17.29 1.39 9.39
CA ILE A 13 15.92 0.91 9.18
C ILE A 13 15.50 0.09 10.41
N VAL A 14 14.39 0.44 11.01
CA VAL A 14 13.83 -0.23 12.18
C VAL A 14 12.57 -0.98 11.76
N ILE A 15 12.62 -2.30 11.86
CA ILE A 15 11.51 -3.20 11.55
C ILE A 15 10.94 -3.73 12.85
N GLY A 16 9.62 -3.66 13.02
CA GLY A 16 8.90 -4.16 14.19
C GLY A 16 8.10 -5.41 13.87
N GLU A 17 8.24 -6.42 14.73
CA GLU A 17 7.37 -7.57 14.74
C GLU A 17 6.26 -7.32 15.78
N VAL A 18 5.09 -6.90 15.30
CA VAL A 18 3.96 -6.47 16.14
C VAL A 18 2.72 -7.25 15.74
N TYR A 19 2.17 -8.04 16.65
CA TYR A 19 1.03 -8.93 16.39
C TYR A 19 -0.33 -8.37 16.84
N ASP A 20 -0.35 -7.12 17.31
CA ASP A 20 -1.59 -6.41 17.61
C ASP A 20 -1.80 -5.27 16.60
N PRO A 21 -2.72 -5.41 15.62
CA PRO A 21 -2.99 -4.40 14.62
C PRO A 21 -3.44 -3.05 15.21
N ASN A 22 -4.02 -3.06 16.40
CA ASN A 22 -4.41 -1.82 17.09
C ASN A 22 -3.20 -0.98 17.52
N GLN A 23 -2.02 -1.60 17.63
CA GLN A 23 -0.78 -0.94 17.99
C GLN A 23 0.04 -0.45 16.79
N TYR A 24 -0.25 -0.88 15.58
CA TYR A 24 0.56 -0.55 14.39
C TYR A 24 0.83 0.96 14.30
N ARG A 25 -0.19 1.78 14.39
CA ARG A 25 -0.08 3.24 14.30
C ARG A 25 0.76 3.86 15.43
N ASN A 26 0.78 3.23 16.61
CA ASN A 26 1.61 3.68 17.73
C ASN A 26 3.10 3.39 17.45
N TYR A 27 3.42 2.25 16.86
CA TYR A 27 4.80 1.91 16.49
C TYR A 27 5.31 2.79 15.34
N VAL A 28 4.49 3.04 14.32
CA VAL A 28 4.80 3.99 13.25
C VAL A 28 5.10 5.38 13.83
N LYS A 29 4.25 5.90 14.75
CA LYS A 29 4.48 7.17 15.45
C LYS A 29 5.74 7.16 16.30
N ALA A 30 6.12 6.00 16.84
CA ALA A 30 7.35 5.83 17.61
C ALA A 30 8.61 5.81 16.74
N GLY A 31 8.48 5.81 15.40
CA GLY A 31 9.57 5.90 14.43
C GLY A 31 10.04 4.57 13.87
N PHE A 32 9.21 3.52 13.91
CA PHE A 32 9.45 2.30 13.14
C PHE A 32 9.24 2.58 11.66
N ASP A 33 10.14 2.09 10.83
CA ASP A 33 10.05 2.25 9.38
C ASP A 33 9.07 1.23 8.78
N TYR A 34 9.15 -0.02 9.25
CA TYR A 34 8.29 -1.10 8.79
C TYR A 34 7.79 -1.96 9.93
N LEU A 35 6.61 -2.52 9.75
CA LEU A 35 5.99 -3.49 10.64
C LEU A 35 5.60 -4.74 9.85
N TYR A 36 5.79 -5.92 10.43
CA TYR A 36 5.25 -7.15 9.85
C TYR A 36 3.73 -7.08 9.78
N ASP A 37 3.18 -7.27 8.59
CA ASP A 37 1.74 -7.45 8.42
C ASP A 37 1.35 -8.91 8.60
N LYS A 38 1.51 -9.40 9.85
CA LYS A 38 1.28 -10.80 10.21
C LYS A 38 -0.21 -11.09 10.31
N VAL A 39 -0.91 -10.34 11.15
CA VAL A 39 -2.32 -10.63 11.51
C VAL A 39 -3.28 -10.21 10.40
N GLY A 40 -2.90 -9.23 9.56
CA GLY A 40 -3.66 -8.81 8.39
C GLY A 40 -3.31 -9.62 7.15
N MET A 41 -2.36 -9.10 6.37
CA MET A 41 -2.07 -9.63 5.04
C MET A 41 -1.50 -11.06 5.04
N TYR A 42 -0.55 -11.38 5.94
CA TYR A 42 0.01 -12.73 5.97
C TYR A 42 -1.05 -13.79 6.29
N ASP A 43 -1.85 -13.60 7.35
CA ASP A 43 -2.88 -14.58 7.74
C ASP A 43 -3.96 -14.70 6.66
N CYS A 44 -4.30 -13.61 5.99
CA CYS A 44 -5.21 -13.62 4.86
C CYS A 44 -4.64 -14.43 3.68
N LEU A 45 -3.43 -14.11 3.23
CA LEU A 45 -2.79 -14.82 2.11
C LEU A 45 -2.60 -16.31 2.41
N ARG A 46 -2.21 -16.67 3.65
CA ARG A 46 -2.13 -18.05 4.10
C ARG A 46 -3.47 -18.77 3.93
N ALA A 47 -4.55 -18.16 4.40
CA ALA A 47 -5.90 -18.74 4.32
C ALA A 47 -6.38 -18.84 2.85
N VAL A 48 -6.05 -17.85 2.00
CA VAL A 48 -6.37 -17.89 0.55
C VAL A 48 -5.62 -19.03 -0.15
N ILE A 49 -4.31 -19.18 0.10
CA ILE A 49 -3.49 -20.28 -0.47
C ILE A 49 -4.08 -21.64 -0.09
N ARG A 50 -4.60 -21.78 1.12
CA ARG A 50 -5.24 -23.01 1.63
C ARG A 50 -6.69 -23.20 1.16
N GLY A 51 -7.26 -22.21 0.46
CA GLY A 51 -8.67 -22.22 0.05
C GLY A 51 -9.68 -22.00 1.18
N GLU A 52 -9.23 -21.52 2.33
CA GLU A 52 -10.04 -21.27 3.54
C GLU A 52 -10.73 -19.91 3.49
N ARG A 53 -10.17 -18.96 2.74
CA ARG A 53 -10.74 -17.62 2.50
C ARG A 53 -10.75 -17.30 1.00
N PRO A 54 -11.71 -16.50 0.52
CA PRO A 54 -11.71 -16.04 -0.86
C PRO A 54 -10.59 -15.02 -1.11
N ALA A 55 -10.03 -15.02 -2.33
CA ALA A 55 -9.01 -14.06 -2.74
C ALA A 55 -9.49 -12.60 -2.61
N ALA A 56 -10.78 -12.35 -2.80
CA ALA A 56 -11.39 -11.03 -2.56
C ALA A 56 -11.18 -10.50 -1.13
N SER A 57 -10.87 -11.36 -0.16
CA SER A 57 -10.56 -10.92 1.22
C SER A 57 -9.31 -10.05 1.30
N ILE A 58 -8.39 -10.15 0.33
CA ILE A 58 -7.17 -9.34 0.25
C ILE A 58 -7.50 -7.84 0.23
N THR A 59 -8.60 -7.46 -0.45
CA THR A 59 -9.08 -6.07 -0.50
C THR A 59 -9.34 -5.50 0.89
N HIS A 60 -9.97 -6.27 1.77
CA HIS A 60 -10.24 -5.81 3.13
C HIS A 60 -8.95 -5.56 3.92
N GLU A 61 -8.00 -6.48 3.83
CA GLU A 61 -6.77 -6.40 4.65
C GLU A 61 -5.91 -5.18 4.30
N TRP A 62 -5.75 -4.87 3.01
CA TRP A 62 -4.99 -3.68 2.66
C TRP A 62 -5.72 -2.37 3.02
N GLN A 63 -7.07 -2.36 2.97
CA GLN A 63 -7.87 -1.17 3.33
C GLN A 63 -7.78 -0.84 4.83
N VAL A 64 -7.67 -1.85 5.68
CA VAL A 64 -7.54 -1.66 7.15
C VAL A 64 -6.29 -0.87 7.52
N VAL A 65 -5.23 -0.99 6.73
CA VAL A 65 -3.93 -0.34 6.96
C VAL A 65 -3.60 0.73 5.92
N ASP A 66 -4.58 1.20 5.14
CA ASP A 66 -4.36 2.12 4.01
C ASP A 66 -3.63 3.41 4.40
N ASP A 67 -3.93 3.97 5.57
CA ASP A 67 -3.29 5.17 6.11
C ASP A 67 -1.84 4.99 6.57
N ILE A 68 -1.39 3.74 6.75
CA ILE A 68 -0.03 3.37 7.15
C ILE A 68 0.58 2.33 6.21
N ARG A 69 -0.05 2.10 5.06
CA ARG A 69 0.35 1.04 4.12
C ARG A 69 1.83 1.07 3.74
N GLU A 70 2.43 2.24 3.66
CA GLU A 70 3.85 2.40 3.32
C GLU A 70 4.80 1.84 4.38
N HIS A 71 4.29 1.61 5.59
CA HIS A 71 5.02 1.04 6.70
C HIS A 71 4.83 -0.47 6.87
N MET A 72 4.03 -1.12 6.02
CA MET A 72 3.79 -2.55 6.15
C MET A 72 4.86 -3.35 5.41
N LEU A 73 5.41 -4.39 6.05
CA LEU A 73 6.33 -5.34 5.45
C LEU A 73 5.58 -6.65 5.19
N TYR A 74 5.55 -7.07 3.92
CA TYR A 74 4.91 -8.31 3.53
C TYR A 74 5.89 -9.47 3.54
N PHE A 75 5.41 -10.66 3.86
CA PHE A 75 6.18 -11.89 3.87
C PHE A 75 5.23 -13.10 3.74
N LEU A 76 5.76 -14.25 3.38
CA LEU A 76 5.03 -15.52 3.32
C LEU A 76 5.65 -16.59 4.19
N GLU A 77 6.91 -16.45 4.55
CA GLU A 77 7.64 -17.29 5.47
C GLU A 77 8.53 -16.45 6.38
N ASN A 78 8.70 -16.87 7.61
CA ASN A 78 9.71 -16.36 8.54
C ASN A 78 10.16 -17.46 9.50
N HIS A 79 10.88 -17.09 10.56
CA HIS A 79 11.43 -18.03 11.53
C HIS A 79 10.39 -18.61 12.50
N ASP A 80 9.19 -18.05 12.55
CA ASP A 80 8.09 -18.48 13.43
C ASP A 80 6.95 -19.17 12.67
N GLU A 81 6.86 -19.03 11.35
CA GLU A 81 5.79 -19.58 10.55
C GLU A 81 6.22 -20.84 9.80
N GLN A 82 5.25 -21.72 9.50
CA GLN A 82 5.51 -22.90 8.70
C GLN A 82 6.00 -22.55 7.31
N ARG A 83 6.94 -23.34 6.80
CA ARG A 83 7.35 -23.29 5.40
C ARG A 83 6.16 -23.60 4.49
N ILE A 84 6.03 -22.88 3.38
CA ILE A 84 4.96 -23.09 2.39
C ILE A 84 4.98 -24.52 1.87
N ALA A 85 6.16 -25.05 1.56
CA ALA A 85 6.33 -26.40 1.02
C ALA A 85 6.11 -27.52 2.05
N SER A 86 5.94 -27.19 3.34
CA SER A 86 5.68 -28.20 4.36
C SER A 86 4.26 -28.72 4.30
N ASP A 87 4.04 -29.95 4.78
CA ASP A 87 2.71 -30.55 4.89
C ASP A 87 1.82 -29.84 5.93
N PHE A 88 2.43 -29.04 6.81
CA PHE A 88 1.73 -28.22 7.81
C PHE A 88 1.17 -26.92 7.24
N PHE A 89 1.58 -26.53 6.02
CA PHE A 89 0.99 -25.37 5.33
C PHE A 89 0.25 -25.82 4.07
N CYS A 90 0.89 -26.01 2.93
CA CYS A 90 0.18 -26.41 1.71
C CYS A 90 0.90 -27.49 0.86
N GLY A 91 2.05 -27.99 1.30
CA GLY A 91 2.78 -29.12 0.70
C GLY A 91 3.40 -28.84 -0.67
N ASP A 92 3.10 -27.74 -1.32
CA ASP A 92 3.63 -27.34 -2.63
C ASP A 92 3.84 -25.81 -2.66
N ALA A 93 5.10 -25.38 -2.72
CA ALA A 93 5.47 -23.98 -2.69
C ALA A 93 4.94 -23.17 -3.90
N ARG A 94 4.62 -23.83 -5.03
CA ARG A 94 4.08 -23.15 -6.23
C ARG A 94 2.69 -22.57 -5.98
N LYS A 95 1.92 -23.15 -5.06
CA LYS A 95 0.60 -22.62 -4.67
C LYS A 95 0.64 -21.20 -4.13
N ALA A 96 1.80 -20.77 -3.61
CA ALA A 96 1.99 -19.42 -3.08
C ALA A 96 2.55 -18.42 -4.09
N LEU A 97 2.80 -18.80 -5.35
CA LEU A 97 3.27 -17.85 -6.37
C LEU A 97 2.35 -16.64 -6.56
N PRO A 98 1.01 -16.78 -6.63
CA PRO A 98 0.12 -15.63 -6.71
C PRO A 98 0.23 -14.72 -5.46
N ALA A 99 0.40 -15.31 -4.28
CA ALA A 99 0.57 -14.54 -3.03
C ALA A 99 1.91 -13.80 -3.00
N ALA A 100 2.99 -14.41 -3.49
CA ALA A 100 4.28 -13.74 -3.63
C ALA A 100 4.21 -12.58 -4.64
N ALA A 101 3.53 -12.77 -5.76
CA ALA A 101 3.30 -11.72 -6.75
C ALA A 101 2.43 -10.59 -6.19
N MET A 102 1.36 -10.92 -5.44
CA MET A 102 0.56 -9.93 -4.73
C MET A 102 1.44 -9.10 -3.77
N SER A 103 2.23 -9.75 -2.94
CA SER A 103 3.08 -9.10 -1.95
C SER A 103 4.16 -8.21 -2.57
N LEU A 104 4.65 -8.57 -3.77
CA LEU A 104 5.69 -7.83 -4.48
C LEU A 104 5.16 -6.68 -5.34
N PHE A 105 3.94 -6.82 -5.88
CA PHE A 105 3.48 -5.94 -6.97
C PHE A 105 2.32 -5.04 -6.57
N PHE A 106 1.58 -5.37 -5.51
CA PHE A 106 0.36 -4.65 -5.18
C PHE A 106 0.62 -3.24 -4.65
N GLN A 107 1.68 -3.07 -3.85
CA GLN A 107 2.04 -1.78 -3.28
C GLN A 107 3.57 -1.54 -3.35
N LYS A 108 4.03 -0.43 -2.77
CA LYS A 108 5.46 -0.07 -2.69
C LYS A 108 6.16 -0.68 -1.47
N ASN A 109 5.53 -1.65 -0.85
CA ASN A 109 5.99 -2.26 0.39
C ASN A 109 7.21 -3.16 0.16
N PRO A 110 8.12 -3.25 1.12
CA PRO A 110 9.14 -4.28 1.10
C PRO A 110 8.51 -5.67 1.26
N PHE A 111 9.09 -6.63 0.56
CA PHE A 111 8.76 -8.05 0.69
C PHE A 111 9.96 -8.81 1.22
N MET A 112 9.78 -9.51 2.32
CA MET A 112 10.82 -10.34 2.91
C MET A 112 10.75 -11.76 2.34
N VAL A 113 11.85 -12.21 1.75
CA VAL A 113 12.03 -13.60 1.32
C VAL A 113 12.84 -14.33 2.41
N TYR A 114 12.24 -15.33 3.03
CA TYR A 114 12.95 -16.15 4.02
C TYR A 114 13.89 -17.14 3.33
N SER A 115 15.10 -17.31 3.85
CA SER A 115 16.16 -18.11 3.24
C SER A 115 15.69 -19.51 2.82
N GLY A 116 15.75 -19.83 1.52
CA GLY A 116 15.29 -21.09 0.95
C GLY A 116 13.83 -21.11 0.48
N GLN A 117 13.05 -20.07 0.74
CA GLN A 117 11.67 -19.95 0.27
C GLN A 117 11.60 -20.08 -1.25
N GLU A 118 12.55 -19.47 -1.96
CA GLU A 118 12.66 -19.48 -3.42
C GLU A 118 12.97 -20.85 -4.00
N PHE A 119 13.39 -21.79 -3.19
CA PHE A 119 13.65 -23.19 -3.58
C PHE A 119 12.55 -24.15 -3.06
N GLY A 120 11.55 -23.65 -2.33
CA GLY A 120 10.54 -24.48 -1.72
C GLY A 120 11.11 -25.37 -0.63
N GLU A 121 11.97 -24.80 0.24
CA GLU A 121 12.47 -25.51 1.42
C GLU A 121 11.31 -25.98 2.27
N LYS A 122 11.38 -27.22 2.74
CA LYS A 122 10.46 -27.78 3.73
C LYS A 122 10.97 -27.48 5.13
N GLY A 123 10.05 -27.34 6.05
CA GLY A 123 10.42 -27.30 7.46
C GLY A 123 10.97 -28.64 7.94
N MET A 124 11.45 -28.67 9.18
CA MET A 124 12.02 -29.88 9.78
C MET A 124 11.03 -31.03 9.76
N ASP A 125 11.44 -32.16 9.21
CA ASP A 125 10.69 -33.44 9.26
C ASP A 125 10.95 -34.21 10.55
N LYS A 126 12.04 -33.84 11.24
CA LYS A 126 12.50 -34.43 12.47
C LYS A 126 12.70 -33.35 13.49
N GLU A 127 13.09 -33.76 14.64
CA GLU A 127 13.39 -32.87 15.73
C GLU A 127 14.28 -31.69 15.31
N GLY A 128 13.69 -30.50 15.29
CA GLY A 128 14.35 -29.22 15.32
C GLY A 128 14.11 -28.56 16.67
N PHE A 129 14.47 -27.30 16.82
CA PHE A 129 14.25 -26.58 18.07
C PHE A 129 12.76 -26.49 18.42
N SER A 130 11.89 -26.35 17.44
CA SER A 130 10.43 -26.29 17.60
C SER A 130 9.71 -27.64 17.50
N GLY A 131 10.43 -28.72 17.17
CA GLY A 131 9.85 -30.03 16.88
C GLY A 131 9.41 -30.21 15.43
N VAL A 132 8.59 -31.22 15.16
CA VAL A 132 8.09 -31.56 13.82
C VAL A 132 6.82 -30.75 13.54
N ASP A 133 6.92 -29.56 13.03
CA ASP A 133 5.80 -28.65 12.79
C ASP A 133 5.89 -27.83 11.50
N GLY A 134 6.84 -28.14 10.63
CA GLY A 134 7.01 -27.46 9.34
C GLY A 134 7.72 -26.12 9.40
N ARG A 135 8.27 -25.72 10.54
CA ARG A 135 9.04 -24.47 10.71
C ARG A 135 10.54 -24.69 10.47
N THR A 136 11.23 -23.60 10.21
CA THR A 136 12.70 -23.51 10.29
C THR A 136 13.04 -22.31 11.15
N THR A 137 13.28 -22.52 12.44
CA THR A 137 13.56 -21.43 13.36
C THR A 137 14.96 -20.84 13.15
N ILE A 138 15.26 -19.72 13.79
CA ILE A 138 16.60 -19.12 13.78
C ILE A 138 17.66 -20.06 14.36
N PHE A 139 17.27 -21.06 15.14
CA PHE A 139 18.15 -22.06 15.75
C PHE A 139 18.40 -23.26 14.83
N ASP A 140 17.57 -23.42 13.78
CA ASP A 140 17.62 -24.54 12.83
C ASP A 140 18.32 -24.18 11.51
N TYR A 141 19.25 -23.23 11.54
CA TYR A 141 19.92 -22.66 10.36
C TYR A 141 20.66 -23.68 9.48
N TRP A 142 20.94 -24.89 10.00
CA TRP A 142 21.56 -25.97 9.24
C TRP A 142 20.58 -26.81 8.42
N SER A 143 19.27 -26.64 8.64
CA SER A 143 18.24 -27.51 8.06
C SER A 143 17.83 -27.19 6.61
N PRO A 144 18.04 -25.98 6.02
CA PRO A 144 17.70 -25.71 4.63
C PRO A 144 18.61 -26.45 3.66
N ALA A 145 18.33 -27.73 3.42
CA ALA A 145 19.18 -28.61 2.65
C ALA A 145 19.33 -28.23 1.18
N THR A 146 18.23 -27.78 0.55
CA THR A 146 18.25 -27.36 -0.85
C THR A 146 19.07 -26.09 -1.02
N LEU A 147 18.89 -25.11 -0.13
CA LEU A 147 19.69 -23.89 -0.13
C LEU A 147 21.19 -24.19 0.08
N ALA A 148 21.53 -25.07 1.00
CA ALA A 148 22.92 -25.49 1.23
C ALA A 148 23.52 -26.14 -0.01
N HIS A 149 22.80 -27.06 -0.66
CA HIS A 149 23.25 -27.69 -1.91
C HIS A 149 23.37 -26.67 -3.06
N ALA A 150 22.43 -25.74 -3.20
CA ALA A 150 22.49 -24.67 -4.20
C ALA A 150 23.73 -23.80 -3.98
N TYR A 151 23.99 -23.40 -2.73
CA TYR A 151 25.15 -22.61 -2.37
C TYR A 151 26.47 -23.35 -2.69
N ASP A 152 26.61 -24.60 -2.28
CA ASP A 152 27.79 -25.41 -2.55
C ASP A 152 28.04 -25.56 -4.06
N THR A 153 26.99 -25.74 -4.86
CA THR A 153 27.10 -25.88 -6.31
C THR A 153 27.49 -24.55 -6.98
N LEU A 154 26.91 -23.44 -6.57
CA LEU A 154 27.15 -22.12 -7.15
C LEU A 154 28.49 -21.51 -6.72
N VAL A 155 28.92 -21.76 -5.49
CA VAL A 155 30.15 -21.21 -4.91
C VAL A 155 31.34 -22.12 -5.13
N ALA A 156 31.16 -23.42 -5.07
CA ALA A 156 32.25 -24.43 -5.30
C ALA A 156 32.73 -24.46 -6.77
N SER A 157 31.97 -23.91 -7.71
CA SER A 157 32.40 -23.71 -9.08
C SER A 157 33.51 -22.64 -9.24
N LYS A 158 33.85 -21.91 -8.18
CA LYS A 158 35.05 -21.04 -8.12
C LYS A 158 36.16 -21.76 -7.35
N PRO A 159 37.32 -22.09 -7.98
CA PRO A 159 38.34 -22.91 -7.36
C PRO A 159 39.01 -22.21 -6.17
N ARG A 160 38.54 -22.48 -4.98
CA ARG A 160 39.28 -22.29 -3.73
C ARG A 160 39.71 -23.64 -3.16
N GLY A 161 40.48 -24.42 -3.93
CA GLY A 161 41.25 -25.53 -3.41
C GLY A 161 40.51 -26.72 -2.77
N ARG A 162 39.19 -26.80 -2.81
CA ARG A 162 38.39 -27.97 -2.41
C ARG A 162 37.95 -28.73 -3.66
N LYS A 163 38.25 -30.04 -3.67
CA LYS A 163 37.75 -30.94 -4.72
C LYS A 163 36.21 -30.87 -4.74
N PRO A 164 35.55 -30.70 -5.90
CA PRO A 164 34.11 -30.79 -5.99
C PRO A 164 33.68 -32.16 -5.43
N ALA A 165 32.60 -32.15 -4.64
CA ALA A 165 31.98 -33.39 -4.19
C ALA A 165 31.60 -34.23 -5.41
N THR A 166 32.11 -35.46 -5.46
CA THR A 166 32.06 -36.36 -6.62
C THR A 166 30.70 -37.03 -6.80
N SER A 167 29.61 -36.33 -6.69
CA SER A 167 28.32 -36.82 -7.17
C SER A 167 27.62 -35.71 -7.95
N HIS A 168 27.42 -35.97 -9.25
CA HIS A 168 26.53 -35.20 -10.13
C HIS A 168 25.03 -35.34 -9.74
N LYS A 169 24.74 -35.42 -8.44
CA LYS A 169 23.37 -35.30 -7.99
C LYS A 169 22.95 -33.84 -8.21
N GLU A 170 21.96 -33.64 -9.02
CA GLU A 170 21.39 -32.31 -9.17
C GLU A 170 21.08 -31.75 -7.78
N TRP A 171 21.51 -30.51 -7.53
CA TRP A 171 21.36 -29.85 -6.21
C TRP A 171 19.89 -29.52 -5.86
N CYS A 172 19.00 -29.54 -6.87
CA CYS A 172 17.57 -29.37 -6.68
C CYS A 172 16.80 -30.10 -7.79
N THR A 173 15.52 -30.35 -7.55
CA THR A 173 14.61 -30.92 -8.55
C THR A 173 14.31 -29.92 -9.66
N ALA A 174 13.70 -30.40 -10.74
CA ALA A 174 13.25 -29.53 -11.83
C ALA A 174 12.22 -28.51 -11.35
N GLU A 175 11.31 -28.92 -10.46
CA GLU A 175 10.28 -28.06 -9.85
C GLU A 175 10.90 -26.99 -8.96
N GLN A 176 11.93 -27.33 -8.18
CA GLN A 176 12.65 -26.35 -7.34
C GLN A 176 13.40 -25.33 -8.18
N LYS A 177 14.02 -25.78 -9.28
CA LYS A 177 14.67 -24.86 -10.25
C LYS A 177 13.66 -23.92 -10.89
N ASP A 178 12.52 -24.45 -11.32
CA ASP A 178 11.45 -23.64 -11.90
C ASP A 178 10.94 -22.60 -10.88
N LEU A 179 10.65 -23.02 -9.66
CA LEU A 179 10.25 -22.13 -8.57
C LEU A 179 11.24 -20.98 -8.37
N ALA A 180 12.54 -21.29 -8.29
CA ALA A 180 13.60 -20.30 -8.14
C ALA A 180 13.66 -19.33 -9.33
N LEU A 181 13.41 -19.79 -10.55
CA LEU A 181 13.31 -18.95 -11.74
C LEU A 181 12.10 -18.02 -11.69
N GLN A 182 10.95 -18.50 -11.17
CA GLN A 182 9.76 -17.68 -10.97
C GLN A 182 10.03 -16.57 -9.94
N TYR A 183 10.60 -16.91 -8.78
CA TYR A 183 11.00 -15.91 -7.77
C TYR A 183 12.00 -14.89 -8.34
N ARG A 184 13.04 -15.36 -9.03
CA ARG A 184 14.01 -14.47 -9.68
C ARG A 184 13.32 -13.50 -10.64
N LYS A 185 12.35 -13.98 -11.42
CA LYS A 185 11.61 -13.15 -12.37
C LYS A 185 10.75 -12.12 -11.65
N MET A 186 9.99 -12.52 -10.62
CA MET A 186 9.18 -11.60 -9.82
C MET A 186 10.03 -10.53 -9.16
N LEU A 187 11.11 -10.90 -8.48
CA LEU A 187 12.02 -9.96 -7.83
C LEU A 187 12.66 -8.99 -8.82
N ARG A 188 12.96 -9.48 -10.03
CA ARG A 188 13.49 -8.65 -11.11
C ARG A 188 12.46 -7.62 -11.58
N LEU A 189 11.25 -8.05 -11.89
CA LEU A 189 10.15 -7.16 -12.28
C LEU A 189 9.86 -6.13 -11.19
N ALA A 190 9.83 -6.54 -9.92
CA ALA A 190 9.63 -5.62 -8.80
C ALA A 190 10.70 -4.51 -8.73
N ASN A 191 11.94 -4.79 -9.17
CA ASN A 191 13.03 -3.82 -9.19
C ASN A 191 13.15 -3.03 -10.50
N GLU A 192 12.69 -3.57 -11.63
CA GLU A 192 12.83 -2.96 -12.95
C GLU A 192 11.63 -2.10 -13.35
N GLU A 193 10.38 -2.53 -13.02
CA GLU A 193 9.17 -1.85 -13.44
C GLU A 193 8.86 -0.65 -12.55
N ARG A 194 8.84 0.55 -13.14
CA ARG A 194 8.58 1.79 -12.40
C ARG A 194 7.20 1.84 -11.79
N ALA A 195 6.19 1.32 -12.50
CA ALA A 195 4.84 1.25 -11.99
C ALA A 195 4.73 0.43 -10.70
N ILE A 196 5.58 -0.58 -10.49
CA ILE A 196 5.63 -1.36 -9.25
C ILE A 196 6.33 -0.56 -8.15
N ARG A 197 7.52 -0.02 -8.43
CA ARG A 197 8.35 0.66 -7.42
C ARG A 197 7.77 1.99 -6.94
N GLU A 198 7.17 2.74 -7.83
CA GLU A 198 6.83 4.15 -7.62
C GLU A 198 5.36 4.46 -7.89
N GLY A 199 4.66 3.55 -8.58
CA GLY A 199 3.31 3.77 -9.06
C GLY A 199 2.24 3.67 -7.98
N ASP A 200 1.06 4.13 -8.34
CA ASP A 200 -0.15 3.98 -7.55
C ASP A 200 -0.89 2.69 -7.90
N THR A 201 -1.67 2.19 -6.96
CA THR A 201 -2.45 0.95 -7.11
C THR A 201 -3.92 1.29 -7.29
N PHE A 202 -4.58 0.55 -8.19
CA PHE A 202 -6.03 0.53 -8.29
C PHE A 202 -6.53 -0.91 -8.17
N ASP A 203 -7.24 -1.21 -7.10
CA ASP A 203 -7.84 -2.52 -6.86
C ASP A 203 -9.06 -2.71 -7.76
N LEU A 204 -9.03 -3.76 -8.60
CA LEU A 204 -10.10 -4.06 -9.56
C LEU A 204 -11.18 -5.00 -8.99
N MET A 205 -11.06 -5.42 -7.72
CA MET A 205 -11.95 -6.44 -7.18
C MET A 205 -13.38 -5.95 -7.00
N TYR A 206 -13.62 -4.68 -6.69
CA TYR A 206 -14.99 -4.18 -6.46
C TYR A 206 -15.92 -4.34 -7.66
N VAL A 207 -15.38 -4.32 -8.90
CA VAL A 207 -16.16 -4.52 -10.13
C VAL A 207 -16.05 -5.97 -10.62
N ASN A 208 -14.92 -6.65 -10.39
CA ASN A 208 -14.72 -8.00 -10.90
C ASN A 208 -15.31 -9.07 -9.99
N ALA A 209 -15.39 -8.85 -8.68
CA ALA A 209 -15.95 -9.82 -7.74
C ALA A 209 -17.44 -10.16 -7.98
N ILE A 210 -18.15 -9.34 -8.75
CA ILE A 210 -19.55 -9.55 -9.13
C ILE A 210 -19.71 -9.95 -10.60
N SER A 211 -18.61 -10.12 -11.34
CA SER A 211 -18.61 -10.47 -12.76
C SER A 211 -18.71 -11.97 -12.96
N GLU A 212 -19.54 -12.41 -13.93
CA GLU A 212 -19.64 -13.82 -14.33
C GLU A 212 -18.34 -14.36 -14.96
N HIS A 213 -17.41 -13.49 -15.35
CA HIS A 213 -16.15 -13.83 -16.01
C HIS A 213 -14.96 -13.83 -15.05
N PHE A 214 -15.22 -13.76 -13.74
CA PHE A 214 -14.19 -13.67 -12.72
C PHE A 214 -14.65 -14.41 -11.45
N ASP A 215 -13.80 -15.27 -10.91
CA ASP A 215 -14.08 -15.97 -9.66
C ASP A 215 -13.35 -15.28 -8.49
N PRO A 216 -14.05 -14.49 -7.66
CA PRO A 216 -13.46 -13.79 -6.53
C PRO A 216 -12.96 -14.70 -5.41
N ARG A 217 -13.29 -16.00 -5.47
CA ARG A 217 -12.77 -16.98 -4.50
C ARG A 217 -11.29 -17.27 -4.72
N SER A 218 -10.92 -17.38 -6.00
CA SER A 218 -9.59 -17.85 -6.41
C SER A 218 -8.82 -16.86 -7.26
N GLN A 219 -9.40 -15.72 -7.62
CA GLN A 219 -8.76 -14.76 -8.52
C GLN A 219 -8.68 -13.37 -7.89
N PHE A 220 -7.60 -12.67 -8.19
CA PHE A 220 -7.38 -11.29 -7.76
C PHE A 220 -6.75 -10.48 -8.89
N ALA A 221 -7.21 -9.25 -9.10
CA ALA A 221 -6.70 -8.38 -10.15
C ALA A 221 -6.57 -6.93 -9.69
N PHE A 222 -5.53 -6.26 -10.17
CA PHE A 222 -5.27 -4.86 -9.88
C PHE A 222 -4.46 -4.20 -10.99
N LEU A 223 -4.47 -2.86 -10.99
CA LEU A 223 -3.62 -2.05 -11.84
C LEU A 223 -2.53 -1.37 -11.00
N ARG A 224 -1.38 -1.18 -11.64
CA ARG A 224 -0.31 -0.30 -11.17
C ARG A 224 -0.04 0.73 -12.24
N LYS A 225 0.18 2.00 -11.87
CA LYS A 225 0.51 3.04 -12.84
C LYS A 225 1.57 3.99 -12.32
N LYS A 226 2.52 4.30 -13.19
CA LYS A 226 3.47 5.39 -13.02
C LYS A 226 3.71 6.08 -14.37
N ASP A 227 3.41 7.35 -14.43
CA ASP A 227 3.48 8.14 -15.67
C ASP A 227 2.69 7.43 -16.81
N GLU A 228 3.27 7.15 -17.96
CA GLU A 228 2.62 6.41 -19.07
C GLU A 228 2.59 4.90 -18.88
N GLU A 229 3.37 4.36 -17.94
CA GLU A 229 3.48 2.92 -17.70
C GLU A 229 2.31 2.41 -16.87
N VAL A 230 1.52 1.49 -17.44
CA VAL A 230 0.44 0.78 -16.75
C VAL A 230 0.71 -0.71 -16.77
N LEU A 231 0.51 -1.35 -15.61
CA LEU A 231 0.55 -2.80 -15.46
C LEU A 231 -0.82 -3.30 -15.00
N LEU A 232 -1.37 -4.28 -15.74
CA LEU A 232 -2.48 -5.10 -15.27
C LEU A 232 -1.91 -6.39 -14.71
N VAL A 233 -2.11 -6.63 -13.41
CA VAL A 233 -1.69 -7.86 -12.73
C VAL A 233 -2.91 -8.70 -12.43
N VAL A 234 -2.85 -9.98 -12.80
CA VAL A 234 -3.93 -10.96 -12.60
C VAL A 234 -3.34 -12.20 -11.94
N LEU A 235 -3.95 -12.62 -10.85
CA LEU A 235 -3.51 -13.70 -9.99
C LEU A 235 -4.57 -14.81 -9.96
N ASN A 236 -4.13 -16.07 -10.06
CA ASN A 236 -4.99 -17.23 -9.93
C ASN A 236 -4.50 -18.15 -8.80
N PHE A 237 -5.25 -18.25 -7.74
CA PHE A 237 -4.99 -19.14 -6.60
C PHE A 237 -5.59 -20.54 -6.76
N SER A 238 -6.26 -20.80 -7.89
CA SER A 238 -6.88 -22.11 -8.20
C SER A 238 -5.86 -23.10 -8.74
N ALA A 239 -6.13 -24.40 -8.53
CA ALA A 239 -5.42 -25.51 -9.16
C ALA A 239 -5.79 -25.70 -10.66
N GLU A 240 -6.70 -24.90 -11.19
CA GLU A 240 -7.19 -24.99 -12.55
C GLU A 240 -6.79 -23.77 -13.37
N SER A 241 -6.54 -23.99 -14.65
CA SER A 241 -6.38 -22.90 -15.62
C SER A 241 -7.71 -22.19 -15.81
N CYS A 242 -7.67 -20.88 -15.96
CA CYS A 242 -8.87 -20.08 -16.20
C CYS A 242 -8.69 -19.10 -17.36
N LEU A 243 -9.81 -18.83 -18.04
CA LEU A 243 -9.92 -17.74 -19.00
C LEU A 243 -10.82 -16.67 -18.39
N LEU A 244 -10.26 -15.50 -18.14
CA LEU A 244 -10.92 -14.40 -17.45
C LEU A 244 -11.27 -13.27 -18.41
N GLY A 245 -12.28 -12.50 -18.06
CA GLY A 245 -12.55 -11.18 -18.62
C GLY A 245 -12.42 -10.14 -17.51
N VAL A 246 -11.22 -9.57 -17.36
CA VAL A 246 -10.97 -8.54 -16.31
C VAL A 246 -11.57 -7.22 -16.76
N THR A 247 -12.58 -6.74 -16.05
CA THR A 247 -13.19 -5.43 -16.31
C THR A 247 -12.30 -4.33 -15.75
N ILE A 248 -11.96 -3.34 -16.60
CA ILE A 248 -11.27 -2.12 -16.21
C ILE A 248 -12.33 -1.01 -16.18
N PRO A 249 -12.77 -0.55 -15.01
CA PRO A 249 -13.90 0.37 -14.88
C PRO A 249 -13.54 1.79 -15.29
N ALA A 250 -14.54 2.57 -15.72
CA ALA A 250 -14.38 3.99 -16.03
C ALA A 250 -13.65 4.76 -14.91
N HIS A 251 -13.97 4.45 -13.65
CA HIS A 251 -13.30 5.04 -12.49
C HIS A 251 -11.76 4.82 -12.46
N ALA A 252 -11.26 3.69 -12.97
CA ALA A 252 -9.81 3.47 -13.08
C ALA A 252 -9.17 4.41 -14.11
N PHE A 253 -9.86 4.69 -15.20
CA PHE A 253 -9.42 5.66 -16.20
C PHE A 253 -9.36 7.07 -15.63
N ASP A 254 -10.41 7.48 -14.91
CA ASP A 254 -10.48 8.79 -14.26
C ASP A 254 -9.42 8.93 -13.17
N PHE A 255 -9.24 7.90 -12.33
CA PHE A 255 -8.24 7.88 -11.26
C PHE A 255 -6.80 7.99 -11.79
N PHE A 256 -6.52 7.34 -12.91
CA PHE A 256 -5.20 7.33 -13.51
C PHE A 256 -5.01 8.37 -14.62
N HIS A 257 -6.03 9.15 -14.95
CA HIS A 257 -6.03 10.14 -16.05
C HIS A 257 -5.53 9.51 -17.37
N ILE A 258 -6.12 8.38 -17.76
CA ILE A 258 -5.79 7.67 -19.01
C ILE A 258 -6.96 7.71 -19.98
N THR A 259 -6.63 7.74 -21.28
CA THR A 259 -7.62 7.78 -22.36
C THR A 259 -7.98 6.38 -22.86
N GLU A 260 -9.15 6.26 -23.49
CA GLU A 260 -9.48 5.07 -24.27
C GLU A 260 -8.64 5.06 -25.55
N GLU A 261 -7.92 3.99 -25.77
CA GLU A 261 -7.05 3.86 -26.93
C GLU A 261 -6.68 2.40 -27.25
N GLU A 262 -6.18 2.18 -28.47
CA GLU A 262 -5.57 0.93 -28.85
C GLU A 262 -4.09 0.92 -28.49
N VAL A 263 -3.67 -0.03 -27.65
CA VAL A 263 -2.30 -0.10 -27.13
C VAL A 263 -1.67 -1.47 -27.37
N MET A 264 -0.35 -1.49 -27.46
CA MET A 264 0.42 -2.72 -27.46
C MET A 264 0.61 -3.21 -26.02
N ALA A 265 -0.09 -4.29 -25.66
CA ALA A 265 0.11 -4.97 -24.39
C ALA A 265 1.24 -6.00 -24.51
N THR A 266 2.23 -5.92 -23.63
CA THR A 266 3.30 -6.92 -23.50
C THR A 266 3.06 -7.74 -22.24
N GLU A 267 2.87 -9.04 -22.39
CA GLU A 267 2.80 -9.97 -21.26
C GLU A 267 4.22 -10.19 -20.73
N LEU A 268 4.50 -9.74 -19.50
CA LEU A 268 5.86 -9.70 -18.97
C LEU A 268 6.40 -11.07 -18.56
N TRP A 269 5.52 -12.08 -18.43
CA TRP A 269 5.94 -13.45 -18.07
C TRP A 269 6.48 -14.22 -19.27
N THR A 270 5.83 -14.11 -20.42
CA THR A 270 6.21 -14.81 -21.67
C THR A 270 6.96 -13.93 -22.64
N GLY A 271 6.77 -12.61 -22.58
CA GLY A 271 7.25 -11.65 -23.56
C GLY A 271 6.32 -11.47 -24.77
N ASP A 272 5.16 -12.13 -24.78
CA ASP A 272 4.18 -12.05 -25.86
C ASP A 272 3.59 -10.64 -25.96
N LYS A 273 3.33 -10.22 -27.19
CA LYS A 273 2.76 -8.90 -27.48
C LYS A 273 1.46 -9.04 -28.24
N LYS A 274 0.47 -8.25 -27.86
CA LYS A 274 -0.81 -8.16 -28.57
C LYS A 274 -1.36 -6.75 -28.56
N MET A 275 -2.02 -6.36 -29.64
CA MET A 275 -2.82 -5.12 -29.64
C MET A 275 -4.10 -5.36 -28.85
N VAL A 276 -4.43 -4.42 -27.99
CA VAL A 276 -5.64 -4.45 -27.17
C VAL A 276 -6.29 -3.08 -27.18
N GLU A 277 -7.60 -3.08 -27.15
CA GLU A 277 -8.38 -1.86 -26.99
C GLU A 277 -8.68 -1.64 -25.52
N LEU A 278 -8.16 -0.55 -24.96
CA LEU A 278 -8.48 -0.11 -23.60
C LEU A 278 -9.74 0.76 -23.67
N LYS A 279 -10.82 0.27 -23.08
CA LYS A 279 -12.12 0.97 -22.98
C LYS A 279 -12.58 1.06 -21.54
N LYS A 280 -13.23 2.17 -21.22
CA LYS A 280 -13.98 2.33 -19.96
C LYS A 280 -15.03 1.23 -19.86
N ASP A 281 -15.03 0.53 -18.73
CA ASP A 281 -15.87 -0.65 -18.46
C ASP A 281 -15.66 -1.83 -19.45
N GLY A 282 -14.56 -1.78 -20.20
CA GLY A 282 -14.15 -2.83 -21.12
C GLY A 282 -13.58 -4.05 -20.41
N ARG A 283 -13.63 -5.21 -21.10
CA ARG A 283 -13.11 -6.47 -20.58
C ARG A 283 -11.78 -6.81 -21.25
N PHE A 284 -10.77 -7.01 -20.45
CA PHE A 284 -9.47 -7.47 -20.91
C PHE A 284 -9.38 -9.00 -20.77
N PRO A 285 -9.26 -9.77 -21.87
CA PRO A 285 -9.20 -11.23 -21.80
C PRO A 285 -7.82 -11.70 -21.32
N VAL A 286 -7.80 -12.54 -20.29
CA VAL A 286 -6.59 -13.09 -19.67
C VAL A 286 -6.73 -14.60 -19.47
N ALA A 287 -5.79 -15.37 -20.01
CA ALA A 287 -5.63 -16.78 -19.66
C ALA A 287 -4.56 -16.91 -18.57
N VAL A 288 -4.89 -17.58 -17.48
CA VAL A 288 -3.99 -17.79 -16.34
C VAL A 288 -3.91 -19.27 -16.00
N GLU A 289 -2.70 -19.78 -15.84
CA GLU A 289 -2.44 -21.17 -15.45
C GLU A 289 -2.80 -21.42 -13.98
N PRO A 290 -2.82 -22.70 -13.54
CA PRO A 290 -2.94 -23.06 -12.15
C PRO A 290 -1.86 -22.35 -11.30
N TYR A 291 -2.30 -21.71 -10.23
CA TYR A 291 -1.43 -20.93 -9.33
C TYR A 291 -0.56 -19.90 -10.09
N GLY A 292 -1.12 -19.38 -11.19
CA GLY A 292 -0.40 -18.54 -12.14
C GLY A 292 -0.50 -17.05 -11.84
N VAL A 293 0.43 -16.33 -12.46
CA VAL A 293 0.53 -14.88 -12.46
C VAL A 293 0.59 -14.39 -13.90
N ARG A 294 -0.18 -13.36 -14.23
CA ARG A 294 -0.08 -12.63 -15.51
C ARG A 294 0.10 -11.15 -15.26
N ILE A 295 1.02 -10.56 -15.99
CA ILE A 295 1.35 -9.14 -15.89
C ILE A 295 1.40 -8.59 -17.31
N TYR A 296 0.43 -7.76 -17.66
CA TYR A 296 0.40 -7.06 -18.94
C TYR A 296 0.88 -5.62 -18.73
N LYS A 297 1.94 -5.27 -19.42
CA LYS A 297 2.46 -3.90 -19.49
C LYS A 297 1.98 -3.23 -20.76
N PHE A 298 1.50 -2.02 -20.63
CA PHE A 298 1.19 -1.14 -21.75
C PHE A 298 1.52 0.30 -21.39
N ASN A 299 1.84 1.10 -22.41
CA ASN A 299 2.06 2.52 -22.28
C ASN A 299 0.83 3.24 -22.80
N VAL A 300 0.26 4.10 -21.97
CA VAL A 300 -0.94 4.86 -22.27
C VAL A 300 -0.60 6.32 -22.54
N LYS A 301 -1.41 6.98 -23.37
CA LYS A 301 -1.39 8.44 -23.44
C LYS A 301 -2.03 8.98 -22.18
N MET A 302 -1.40 9.98 -21.59
CA MET A 302 -2.01 10.77 -20.54
C MET A 302 -3.06 11.68 -21.19
N GLU A 303 -4.24 11.80 -20.56
CA GLU A 303 -5.06 12.96 -20.86
C GLU A 303 -4.17 14.19 -20.69
N GLU A 304 -4.02 14.99 -21.75
CA GLU A 304 -3.46 16.32 -21.59
C GLU A 304 -4.35 17.01 -20.57
N SER A 305 -3.92 17.01 -19.30
CA SER A 305 -4.48 17.92 -18.37
C SER A 305 -4.12 19.30 -18.96
N GLU A 306 -5.10 20.00 -19.56
CA GLU A 306 -5.05 21.43 -19.42
C GLU A 306 -4.73 21.64 -17.95
N PHE A 307 -3.60 22.27 -17.67
CA PHE A 307 -3.26 22.72 -16.34
C PHE A 307 -4.35 23.70 -15.92
N ILE A 308 -5.49 23.18 -15.55
CA ILE A 308 -6.41 23.86 -14.67
C ILE A 308 -5.67 23.82 -13.36
N LEU A 309 -4.88 24.86 -13.11
CA LEU A 309 -4.36 25.18 -11.78
C LEU A 309 -5.51 24.91 -10.83
N ASN A 310 -5.34 23.90 -9.98
CA ASN A 310 -6.32 23.46 -8.99
C ASN A 310 -7.34 24.56 -8.72
N GLU A 311 -8.45 24.59 -9.43
CA GLU A 311 -9.66 25.15 -8.88
C GLU A 311 -9.93 24.27 -7.68
N HIS A 312 -9.42 24.72 -6.54
CA HIS A 312 -9.88 24.24 -5.27
C HIS A 312 -11.39 24.52 -5.27
N HIS A 313 -12.17 23.53 -5.67
CA HIS A 313 -13.56 23.45 -5.29
C HIS A 313 -13.59 23.21 -3.78
N LYS A 314 -13.19 24.26 -3.04
CA LYS A 314 -13.63 24.40 -1.66
C LYS A 314 -15.12 24.53 -1.79
N GLU A 315 -15.87 23.49 -1.46
CA GLU A 315 -17.26 23.68 -1.11
C GLU A 315 -17.24 24.70 0.03
N GLU A 316 -17.53 25.95 -0.29
CA GLU A 316 -17.70 26.98 0.71
C GLU A 316 -18.77 26.51 1.67
N PHE A 317 -18.39 26.40 2.92
CA PHE A 317 -19.32 26.06 3.98
C PHE A 317 -19.53 27.29 4.85
N PRO A 318 -20.50 28.19 4.48
CA PRO A 318 -20.69 29.47 5.14
C PRO A 318 -20.76 29.39 6.68
N PRO A 319 -21.40 28.36 7.31
CA PRO A 319 -21.42 28.25 8.75
C PRO A 319 -20.03 28.12 9.37
N ALA A 320 -19.07 27.43 8.73
CA ALA A 320 -17.71 27.31 9.25
C ALA A 320 -16.93 28.62 9.12
N HIS A 321 -17.15 29.41 8.07
CA HIS A 321 -16.58 30.74 7.91
C HIS A 321 -17.14 31.72 8.97
N THR A 322 -18.45 31.68 9.23
CA THR A 322 -19.03 32.48 10.31
C THR A 322 -18.42 32.10 11.67
N ALA A 323 -18.26 30.80 11.95
CA ALA A 323 -17.62 30.31 13.17
C ALA A 323 -16.15 30.77 13.28
N GLU A 324 -15.41 30.83 12.15
CA GLU A 324 -14.06 31.39 12.10
C GLU A 324 -14.02 32.84 12.59
N HIS A 325 -14.89 33.68 12.07
CA HIS A 325 -14.94 35.09 12.45
C HIS A 325 -15.28 35.26 13.93
N LEU A 326 -16.23 34.48 14.46
CA LEU A 326 -16.59 34.49 15.87
C LEU A 326 -15.41 34.06 16.74
N LEU A 327 -14.74 32.96 16.38
CA LEU A 327 -13.60 32.46 17.13
C LEU A 327 -12.42 33.45 17.09
N ASN A 328 -12.13 34.05 15.93
CA ASN A 328 -11.11 35.09 15.82
C ASN A 328 -11.35 36.23 16.79
N GLN A 329 -12.57 36.74 16.84
CA GLN A 329 -12.92 37.85 17.72
C GLN A 329 -12.88 37.44 19.20
N LEU A 330 -13.29 36.22 19.54
CA LEU A 330 -13.25 35.70 20.91
C LEU A 330 -11.82 35.54 21.41
N MET A 331 -10.92 34.96 20.58
CA MET A 331 -9.50 34.82 20.92
C MET A 331 -8.82 36.19 21.16
N VAL A 332 -9.10 37.17 20.29
CA VAL A 332 -8.58 38.55 20.48
C VAL A 332 -9.05 39.14 21.80
N ARG A 333 -10.31 38.92 22.18
CA ARG A 333 -10.87 39.48 23.46
C ARG A 333 -10.34 38.77 24.70
N MET A 334 -10.19 37.43 24.67
CA MET A 334 -9.78 36.65 25.82
C MET A 334 -8.26 36.70 26.06
N PHE A 335 -7.48 36.69 24.99
CA PHE A 335 -6.02 36.56 25.08
C PHE A 335 -5.26 37.80 24.63
N SER A 336 -5.94 38.88 24.27
CA SER A 336 -5.33 40.11 23.72
C SER A 336 -4.33 39.85 22.58
N CYS A 337 -4.52 38.74 21.82
CA CYS A 337 -3.66 38.33 20.74
C CYS A 337 -4.08 38.96 19.42
N GLU A 338 -3.22 38.89 18.41
CA GLU A 338 -3.60 39.23 17.02
C GLU A 338 -4.57 38.20 16.43
N ARG A 339 -5.34 38.62 15.43
CA ARG A 339 -6.17 37.68 14.66
C ARG A 339 -5.32 36.59 14.00
N SER A 340 -5.88 35.39 13.87
CA SER A 340 -5.23 34.31 13.12
C SER A 340 -4.87 34.76 11.69
N ARG A 341 -3.61 34.62 11.31
CA ARG A 341 -3.12 34.91 9.96
C ARG A 341 -3.22 33.70 9.03
N ASN A 342 -3.34 32.50 9.59
CA ASN A 342 -3.44 31.23 8.86
C ASN A 342 -4.69 30.49 9.33
N ALA A 343 -5.76 30.58 8.56
CA ALA A 343 -6.99 29.83 8.75
C ALA A 343 -7.20 28.89 7.56
N HIS A 344 -7.43 27.63 7.85
CA HIS A 344 -7.85 26.63 6.86
C HIS A 344 -9.22 26.12 7.28
N ILE A 345 -10.22 26.49 6.53
CA ILE A 345 -11.62 26.27 6.88
C ILE A 345 -12.23 25.24 5.95
N GLU A 346 -12.66 24.12 6.52
CA GLU A 346 -13.31 23.02 5.81
C GLU A 346 -14.57 22.56 6.55
N ARG A 347 -15.49 21.92 5.82
CA ARG A 347 -16.75 21.42 6.39
C ARG A 347 -16.55 20.44 7.56
N LYS A 348 -15.53 19.57 7.49
CA LYS A 348 -15.31 18.51 8.51
C LYS A 348 -14.28 18.90 9.56
N LYS A 349 -13.30 19.73 9.21
CA LYS A 349 -12.20 20.11 10.11
C LYS A 349 -11.64 21.46 9.71
N SER A 350 -11.64 22.40 10.63
CA SER A 350 -11.01 23.71 10.45
C SER A 350 -9.77 23.82 11.34
N LYS A 351 -8.73 24.50 10.83
CA LYS A 351 -7.49 24.75 11.58
C LYS A 351 -7.23 26.25 11.57
N MET A 352 -7.04 26.81 12.77
CA MET A 352 -6.65 28.20 12.96
C MET A 352 -5.42 28.26 13.87
N THR A 353 -4.53 29.20 13.61
CA THR A 353 -3.30 29.38 14.40
C THR A 353 -3.29 30.76 15.03
N PHE A 354 -3.15 30.82 16.35
CA PHE A 354 -3.05 32.05 17.12
C PHE A 354 -1.69 32.11 17.82
N VAL A 355 -1.14 33.31 17.92
CA VAL A 355 0.05 33.60 18.74
C VAL A 355 -0.44 34.15 20.08
N VAL A 356 -0.32 33.37 21.11
CA VAL A 356 -0.77 33.70 22.48
C VAL A 356 0.39 33.62 23.46
N ASP A 357 0.35 34.39 24.55
CA ASP A 357 1.42 34.43 25.53
C ASP A 357 1.56 33.14 26.34
N HIS A 358 0.49 32.33 26.41
CA HIS A 358 0.50 31.03 27.05
C HIS A 358 -0.46 30.06 26.32
N LYS A 359 -0.20 28.77 26.48
CA LYS A 359 -1.14 27.75 25.99
C LYS A 359 -2.43 27.81 26.79
N PRO A 360 -3.61 27.91 26.17
CA PRO A 360 -4.89 27.89 26.87
C PRO A 360 -4.99 26.71 27.84
N SER A 361 -5.41 27.02 29.06
CA SER A 361 -5.74 26.03 30.09
C SER A 361 -7.05 25.30 29.73
N ARG A 362 -7.29 24.15 30.34
CA ARG A 362 -8.56 23.41 30.14
C ARG A 362 -9.80 24.25 30.55
N GLN A 363 -9.65 25.16 31.48
CA GLN A 363 -10.74 26.05 31.88
C GLN A 363 -11.02 27.08 30.81
N GLU A 364 -10.00 27.70 30.22
CA GLU A 364 -10.10 28.67 29.13
C GLU A 364 -10.62 28.01 27.86
N GLU A 365 -10.18 26.79 27.54
CA GLU A 365 -10.71 25.99 26.41
C GLU A 365 -12.23 25.78 26.56
N LYS A 366 -12.70 25.48 27.78
CA LYS A 366 -14.11 25.28 28.06
C LYS A 366 -14.92 26.59 28.01
N GLU A 367 -14.32 27.70 28.42
CA GLU A 367 -14.92 29.03 28.29
C GLU A 367 -15.07 29.44 26.83
N ILE A 368 -14.06 29.19 26.00
CA ILE A 368 -14.13 29.41 24.55
C ILE A 368 -15.28 28.59 23.93
N GLU A 369 -15.35 27.28 24.23
CA GLU A 369 -16.38 26.40 23.74
C GLU A 369 -17.78 26.86 24.14
N THR A 370 -17.94 27.23 25.41
CA THR A 370 -19.21 27.70 25.98
C THR A 370 -19.68 28.97 25.31
N GLU A 371 -18.76 29.95 25.16
CA GLU A 371 -19.10 31.23 24.56
C GLU A 371 -19.35 31.11 23.05
N MET A 372 -18.60 30.28 22.33
CA MET A 372 -18.88 29.97 20.93
C MET A 372 -20.26 29.35 20.73
N ASN A 373 -20.63 28.37 21.55
CA ASN A 373 -21.94 27.75 21.49
C ASN A 373 -23.07 28.75 21.82
N ARG A 374 -22.84 29.65 22.78
CA ARG A 374 -23.78 30.72 23.11
C ARG A 374 -23.99 31.67 21.92
N LEU A 375 -22.90 32.09 21.27
CA LEU A 375 -22.97 33.02 20.13
C LEU A 375 -23.67 32.37 18.93
N ILE A 376 -23.38 31.09 18.67
CA ILE A 376 -24.06 30.33 17.60
C ILE A 376 -25.56 30.19 17.88
N ALA A 377 -25.94 29.95 19.13
CA ALA A 377 -27.33 29.78 19.53
C ALA A 377 -28.16 31.10 19.44
N LEU A 378 -27.50 32.25 19.38
CA LEU A 378 -28.17 33.55 19.20
C LEU A 378 -28.73 33.77 17.78
N ASP A 379 -28.32 32.93 16.81
CA ASP A 379 -28.74 32.97 15.40
C ASP A 379 -28.76 34.41 14.82
N MET A 380 -27.64 35.13 15.04
CA MET A 380 -27.55 36.54 14.65
C MET A 380 -27.52 36.67 13.12
N PRO A 381 -28.27 37.61 12.53
CA PRO A 381 -28.23 37.84 11.11
C PRO A 381 -26.84 38.33 10.66
N VAL A 382 -26.33 37.73 9.59
CA VAL A 382 -25.10 38.19 8.92
C VAL A 382 -25.50 39.19 7.83
N THR A 383 -25.02 40.41 7.95
CA THR A 383 -25.29 41.52 6.98
C THR A 383 -24.02 41.82 6.20
N TYR A 384 -24.18 42.20 4.95
CA TYR A 384 -23.13 42.65 4.06
C TYR A 384 -23.39 44.10 3.68
N GLU A 385 -22.37 44.93 3.85
CA GLU A 385 -22.43 46.33 3.45
C GLU A 385 -21.24 46.69 2.58
N PHE A 386 -21.46 47.47 1.53
CA PHE A 386 -20.36 48.09 0.78
C PHE A 386 -19.90 49.34 1.53
N VAL A 387 -18.62 49.42 1.77
CA VAL A 387 -17.97 50.55 2.46
C VAL A 387 -17.15 51.32 1.45
N ASP A 388 -17.37 52.63 1.35
CA ASP A 388 -16.56 53.50 0.53
C ASP A 388 -15.18 53.68 1.17
N ARG A 389 -14.11 53.54 0.38
CA ARG A 389 -12.74 53.72 0.84
C ARG A 389 -12.45 55.09 1.43
N ASP A 390 -13.13 56.11 0.93
CA ASP A 390 -12.98 57.47 1.40
C ASP A 390 -13.75 57.75 2.72
N HIS A 391 -14.65 56.82 3.11
CA HIS A 391 -15.49 56.95 4.29
C HIS A 391 -15.59 55.62 5.07
N ILE A 392 -14.45 55.14 5.57
CA ILE A 392 -14.38 53.89 6.34
C ILE A 392 -14.88 54.11 7.78
N PRO A 393 -15.92 53.41 8.24
CA PRO A 393 -16.32 53.44 9.67
C PRO A 393 -15.17 53.03 10.60
N ALA A 394 -15.11 53.65 11.76
CA ALA A 394 -13.98 53.46 12.72
C ALA A 394 -13.85 52.01 13.25
N ASP A 395 -14.88 51.19 13.12
CA ASP A 395 -14.94 49.77 13.50
C ASP A 395 -14.59 48.81 12.38
N VAL A 396 -14.45 49.33 11.15
CA VAL A 396 -14.03 48.51 9.98
C VAL A 396 -12.50 48.50 9.86
N LYS A 397 -11.89 47.32 9.80
CA LYS A 397 -10.43 47.13 9.63
C LYS A 397 -10.14 46.56 8.25
N LEU A 398 -9.28 47.25 7.50
CA LEU A 398 -8.86 46.86 6.14
C LEU A 398 -7.54 46.11 6.07
N ASP A 399 -6.99 45.71 7.21
CA ASP A 399 -5.66 45.09 7.36
C ASP A 399 -5.46 43.75 6.60
N ARG A 400 -6.51 43.24 6.00
CA ARG A 400 -6.47 42.00 5.20
C ARG A 400 -6.87 42.17 3.74
N LEU A 401 -7.19 43.36 3.31
CA LEU A 401 -7.48 43.60 1.91
C LEU A 401 -6.16 43.80 1.14
N PRO A 402 -6.05 43.28 -0.11
CA PRO A 402 -4.95 43.64 -1.01
C PRO A 402 -4.92 45.16 -1.22
N GLU A 403 -3.74 45.73 -1.45
CA GLU A 403 -3.56 47.17 -1.65
C GLU A 403 -4.32 47.70 -2.87
N ASP A 404 -4.69 46.82 -3.79
CA ASP A 404 -5.38 47.05 -5.06
C ASP A 404 -6.87 46.61 -5.05
N ALA A 405 -7.40 46.17 -3.88
CA ALA A 405 -8.80 45.72 -3.75
C ALA A 405 -9.78 46.87 -3.65
#